data_f4ed82e6c207ca3751a31b62b4a0ecf4
#
_entry.id   f4ed82e6c207ca3751a31b62b4a0ecf4
#
_cell.length_a   1.000
_cell.length_b   1.000
_cell.length_c   1.000
_cell.angle_alpha   90.00
_cell.angle_beta   90.00
_cell.angle_gamma   90.00
#
_symmetry.space_group_name_H-M   'P 1'
#
loop_
_entity.id
_entity.type
_entity.pdbx_description
1 polymer ?
#
loop_
_entity_poly.entity_id
_entity_poly.type
_entity_poly.pdbx_seq_one_letter_code
_entity_poly.pdbx_strand_id
1 'polypeptide(L)'
;SCGGAVFMNARCYDISVSDVLKSVKYIDFSDLTLKEYIFDSKDWDYKKSPFQSGDKFIVEVNFKVRKGRQNDIFDKSESFITDRELKGHFKFPSAGSVFKNNRSFGKPSGKIIDEVGLRGFSVGDAQVAPWHGNFIINTGSATAMDVKKLVEHIQKNVQEKTGFLLECEIIFTDSLSEE
;
A
#
# COMPACT_ATOMS: atom_id res chain seq x y z
N SER A 1 -0.37 -11.16 -0.82
CA SER A 1 -1.17 -12.09 -1.65
C SER A 1 -1.65 -11.40 -2.94
N CYS A 2 -1.98 -12.20 -3.98
CA CYS A 2 -2.59 -11.67 -5.21
C CYS A 2 -3.92 -10.96 -4.92
N GLY A 3 -4.74 -11.49 -4.02
CA GLY A 3 -6.01 -10.87 -3.62
C GLY A 3 -5.80 -9.49 -3.02
N GLY A 4 -4.85 -9.33 -2.09
CA GLY A 4 -4.53 -8.02 -1.52
C GLY A 4 -3.98 -7.03 -2.55
N ALA A 5 -3.19 -7.52 -3.53
CA ALA A 5 -2.69 -6.68 -4.63
C ALA A 5 -3.84 -6.17 -5.53
N VAL A 6 -4.83 -7.01 -5.82
CA VAL A 6 -6.06 -6.63 -6.55
C VAL A 6 -6.89 -5.66 -5.72
N PHE A 7 -7.15 -5.97 -4.45
CA PHE A 7 -7.90 -5.13 -3.53
C PHE A 7 -7.35 -3.69 -3.49
N MET A 8 -6.05 -3.53 -3.37
CA MET A 8 -5.39 -2.23 -3.30
C MET A 8 -5.08 -1.60 -4.67
N ASN A 9 -5.39 -2.25 -5.79
CA ASN A 9 -4.84 -1.90 -7.10
C ASN A 9 -3.35 -1.56 -6.97
N ALA A 10 -2.59 -2.51 -6.43
CA ALA A 10 -1.21 -2.29 -6.06
C ALA A 10 -0.39 -1.84 -7.28
N ARG A 11 0.42 -0.79 -7.08
CA ARG A 11 1.32 -0.25 -8.09
C ARG A 11 2.77 -0.47 -7.67
N CYS A 12 3.56 -0.94 -8.62
CA CYS A 12 5.00 -1.11 -8.45
C CYS A 12 5.70 -0.51 -9.68
N TYR A 13 6.55 0.49 -9.44
CA TYR A 13 7.15 1.31 -10.50
C TYR A 13 6.05 1.93 -11.39
N ASP A 14 6.01 1.54 -12.67
CA ASP A 14 5.08 2.12 -13.66
C ASP A 14 3.85 1.25 -13.95
N ILE A 15 3.74 0.07 -13.31
CA ILE A 15 2.67 -0.90 -13.56
C ILE A 15 1.77 -1.03 -12.33
N SER A 16 0.46 -0.94 -12.54
CA SER A 16 -0.59 -1.27 -11.59
C SER A 16 -1.15 -2.67 -11.87
N VAL A 17 -1.77 -3.29 -10.88
CA VAL A 17 -2.44 -4.58 -11.06
C VAL A 17 -3.51 -4.51 -12.15
N SER A 18 -4.25 -3.40 -12.23
CA SER A 18 -5.25 -3.13 -13.28
C SER A 18 -4.71 -3.20 -14.70
N ASP A 19 -3.42 -2.93 -14.93
CA ASP A 19 -2.82 -2.95 -16.27
C ASP A 19 -2.68 -4.37 -16.84
N VAL A 20 -2.68 -5.37 -15.97
CA VAL A 20 -2.50 -6.78 -16.32
C VAL A 20 -3.66 -7.67 -15.91
N LEU A 21 -4.70 -7.12 -15.29
CA LEU A 21 -5.85 -7.88 -14.83
C LEU A 21 -6.74 -8.32 -15.99
N LYS A 22 -7.27 -9.54 -15.93
CA LYS A 22 -8.26 -10.08 -16.86
C LYS A 22 -9.61 -10.27 -16.19
N SER A 23 -9.65 -11.01 -15.09
CA SER A 23 -10.88 -11.25 -14.31
C SER A 23 -10.55 -11.63 -12.87
N VAL A 24 -11.54 -11.51 -12.00
CA VAL A 24 -11.48 -11.88 -10.59
C VAL A 24 -12.71 -12.70 -10.23
N LYS A 25 -12.52 -13.89 -9.62
CA LYS A 25 -13.63 -14.58 -8.97
C LYS A 25 -13.67 -14.18 -7.49
N TYR A 26 -14.85 -13.91 -7.00
CA TYR A 26 -15.07 -13.47 -5.63
C TYR A 26 -16.36 -14.06 -5.06
N ILE A 27 -16.42 -14.20 -3.75
CA ILE A 27 -17.65 -14.46 -3.02
C ILE A 27 -18.27 -13.12 -2.68
N ASP A 28 -19.54 -12.93 -3.06
CA ASP A 28 -20.34 -11.78 -2.68
C ASP A 28 -21.00 -12.06 -1.34
N PHE A 29 -20.78 -11.21 -0.34
CA PHE A 29 -21.32 -11.43 1.00
C PHE A 29 -22.82 -11.16 1.11
N SER A 30 -23.44 -10.52 0.12
CA SER A 30 -24.88 -10.28 0.13
C SER A 30 -25.72 -11.53 -0.08
N ASP A 31 -25.20 -12.50 -0.84
CA ASP A 31 -25.91 -13.75 -1.19
C ASP A 31 -25.02 -15.00 -1.05
N LEU A 32 -23.78 -14.84 -0.61
CA LEU A 32 -22.75 -15.89 -0.44
C LEU A 32 -22.49 -16.71 -1.70
N THR A 33 -22.70 -16.11 -2.88
CA THR A 33 -22.46 -16.78 -4.16
C THR A 33 -21.09 -16.45 -4.74
N LEU A 34 -20.55 -17.40 -5.51
CA LEU A 34 -19.33 -17.18 -6.29
C LEU A 34 -19.69 -16.42 -7.58
N LYS A 35 -19.10 -15.26 -7.77
CA LYS A 35 -19.29 -14.40 -8.95
C LYS A 35 -17.97 -14.17 -9.66
N GLU A 36 -18.04 -13.81 -10.94
CA GLU A 36 -16.87 -13.39 -11.71
C GLU A 36 -17.02 -11.93 -12.15
N TYR A 37 -15.99 -11.13 -11.86
CA TYR A 37 -15.81 -9.77 -12.36
C TYR A 37 -14.87 -9.82 -13.55
N ILE A 38 -15.34 -9.32 -14.70
CA ILE A 38 -14.49 -9.10 -15.88
C ILE A 38 -13.94 -7.69 -15.81
N PHE A 39 -12.64 -7.52 -16.02
CA PHE A 39 -11.98 -6.23 -15.92
C PHE A 39 -12.64 -5.16 -16.80
N ASP A 40 -13.07 -4.05 -16.18
CA ASP A 40 -13.47 -2.80 -16.83
C ASP A 40 -12.63 -1.65 -16.23
N SER A 41 -11.91 -0.94 -17.06
CA SER A 41 -11.02 0.15 -16.64
C SER A 41 -11.73 1.30 -15.92
N LYS A 42 -13.04 1.46 -16.12
CA LYS A 42 -13.87 2.52 -15.50
C LYS A 42 -14.00 2.36 -13.99
N ASP A 43 -13.89 1.11 -13.49
CA ASP A 43 -14.03 0.79 -12.06
C ASP A 43 -12.74 0.97 -11.28
N TRP A 44 -11.63 1.31 -11.95
CA TRP A 44 -10.28 1.33 -11.38
C TRP A 44 -9.65 2.71 -11.45
N ASP A 45 -8.97 3.08 -10.37
CA ASP A 45 -8.19 4.31 -10.29
C ASP A 45 -6.94 4.07 -9.41
N TYR A 46 -6.12 5.10 -9.21
CA TYR A 46 -4.96 5.04 -8.33
C TYR A 46 -5.35 4.58 -6.93
N LYS A 47 -4.85 3.40 -6.52
CA LYS A 47 -5.17 2.77 -5.22
C LYS A 47 -6.67 2.49 -5.02
N LYS A 48 -7.43 2.35 -6.09
CA LYS A 48 -8.86 2.01 -6.06
C LYS A 48 -9.17 0.75 -6.87
N SER A 49 -10.03 -0.08 -6.33
CA SER A 49 -10.62 -1.24 -6.99
C SER A 49 -12.09 -1.42 -6.58
N PRO A 50 -12.91 -2.16 -7.35
CA PRO A 50 -14.30 -2.45 -6.99
C PRO A 50 -14.44 -3.45 -5.83
N PHE A 51 -13.33 -3.85 -5.20
CA PHE A 51 -13.29 -4.83 -4.10
C PHE A 51 -13.08 -4.18 -2.73
N GLN A 52 -12.98 -2.84 -2.64
CA GLN A 52 -12.70 -2.13 -1.38
C GLN A 52 -13.94 -1.83 -0.54
N SER A 53 -15.13 -2.17 -1.01
CA SER A 53 -16.39 -1.96 -0.29
C SER A 53 -16.58 -2.88 0.94
N GLY A 54 -15.75 -3.93 1.06
CA GLY A 54 -15.81 -4.87 2.19
C GLY A 54 -16.85 -5.98 2.06
N ASP A 55 -17.64 -5.97 0.97
CA ASP A 55 -18.73 -6.92 0.68
C ASP A 55 -18.32 -8.09 -0.23
N LYS A 56 -17.04 -8.17 -0.59
CA LYS A 56 -16.50 -9.15 -1.54
C LYS A 56 -15.23 -9.82 -1.03
N PHE A 57 -15.16 -11.13 -1.13
CA PHE A 57 -13.96 -11.91 -0.81
C PHE A 57 -13.33 -12.46 -2.09
N ILE A 58 -12.14 -12.00 -2.43
CA ILE A 58 -11.40 -12.42 -3.64
C ILE A 58 -10.91 -13.86 -3.48
N VAL A 59 -11.28 -14.74 -4.41
CA VAL A 59 -10.95 -16.17 -4.40
C VAL A 59 -9.90 -16.52 -5.45
N GLU A 60 -10.05 -15.97 -6.67
CA GLU A 60 -9.17 -16.28 -7.80
C GLU A 60 -8.91 -15.01 -8.61
N VAL A 61 -7.69 -14.88 -9.11
CA VAL A 61 -7.30 -13.74 -9.96
C VAL A 61 -6.68 -14.27 -11.24
N ASN A 62 -7.18 -13.80 -12.38
CA ASN A 62 -6.65 -14.09 -13.70
C ASN A 62 -5.93 -12.88 -14.27
N PHE A 63 -4.64 -13.05 -14.62
CA PHE A 63 -3.81 -12.02 -15.22
C PHE A 63 -3.57 -12.27 -16.70
N LYS A 64 -3.45 -11.19 -17.47
CA LYS A 64 -2.94 -11.22 -18.84
C LYS A 64 -1.42 -11.15 -18.77
N VAL A 65 -0.74 -12.20 -19.23
CA VAL A 65 0.71 -12.24 -19.26
C VAL A 65 1.21 -12.36 -20.71
N ARG A 66 2.43 -11.89 -20.96
CA ARG A 66 3.11 -12.05 -22.24
C ARG A 66 4.24 -13.06 -22.10
N LYS A 67 4.45 -13.87 -23.14
CA LYS A 67 5.63 -14.72 -23.20
C LYS A 67 6.90 -13.85 -23.31
N GLY A 68 7.94 -14.26 -22.60
CA GLY A 68 9.24 -13.60 -22.62
C GLY A 68 10.36 -14.63 -22.48
N ARG A 69 11.61 -14.20 -22.69
CA ARG A 69 12.76 -15.06 -22.43
C ARG A 69 12.97 -15.17 -20.91
N GLN A 70 13.17 -16.38 -20.42
CA GLN A 70 13.27 -16.67 -18.99
C GLN A 70 14.35 -15.84 -18.31
N ASN A 71 15.53 -15.75 -18.91
CA ASN A 71 16.65 -14.98 -18.34
C ASN A 71 16.32 -13.47 -18.21
N ASP A 72 15.70 -12.86 -19.24
CA ASP A 72 15.31 -11.45 -19.19
C ASP A 72 14.29 -11.17 -18.06
N ILE A 73 13.35 -12.12 -17.85
CA ILE A 73 12.34 -12.00 -16.79
C ILE A 73 13.01 -12.14 -15.42
N PHE A 74 13.92 -13.09 -15.28
CA PHE A 74 14.66 -13.31 -14.05
C PHE A 74 15.52 -12.10 -13.70
N ASP A 75 16.36 -11.65 -14.62
CA ASP A 75 17.27 -10.51 -14.43
C ASP A 75 16.49 -9.23 -14.05
N LYS A 76 15.33 -9.02 -14.69
CA LYS A 76 14.46 -7.88 -14.34
C LYS A 76 13.86 -8.01 -12.96
N SER A 77 13.45 -9.20 -12.54
CA SER A 77 12.91 -9.45 -11.19
C SER A 77 13.99 -9.22 -10.14
N GLU A 78 15.19 -9.74 -10.35
CA GLU A 78 16.34 -9.54 -9.46
C GLU A 78 16.71 -8.06 -9.34
N SER A 79 16.69 -7.31 -10.46
CA SER A 79 16.97 -5.87 -10.43
C SER A 79 15.97 -5.09 -9.56
N PHE A 80 14.69 -5.49 -9.55
CA PHE A 80 13.67 -4.87 -8.70
C PHE A 80 13.84 -5.24 -7.22
N ILE A 81 14.25 -6.48 -6.92
CA ILE A 81 14.55 -6.91 -5.55
C ILE A 81 15.74 -6.12 -5.03
N THR A 82 16.85 -6.11 -5.77
CA THR A 82 18.06 -5.37 -5.42
C THR A 82 17.80 -3.87 -5.20
N ASP A 83 16.99 -3.24 -6.07
CA ASP A 83 16.61 -1.82 -5.90
C ASP A 83 15.86 -1.59 -4.57
N ARG A 84 14.97 -2.51 -4.18
CA ARG A 84 14.24 -2.42 -2.89
C ARG A 84 15.14 -2.67 -1.69
N GLU A 85 16.07 -3.60 -1.79
CA GLU A 85 17.08 -3.86 -0.75
C GLU A 85 17.96 -2.64 -0.52
N LEU A 86 18.50 -2.05 -1.59
CA LEU A 86 19.30 -0.83 -1.55
C LEU A 86 18.53 0.36 -0.95
N LYS A 87 17.25 0.47 -1.24
CA LYS A 87 16.34 1.47 -0.65
C LYS A 87 15.92 1.15 0.80
N GLY A 88 16.35 0.02 1.35
CA GLY A 88 16.11 -0.36 2.74
C GLY A 88 14.68 -0.83 3.05
N HIS A 89 13.91 -1.26 2.03
CA HIS A 89 12.52 -1.68 2.23
C HIS A 89 12.37 -2.94 3.09
N PHE A 90 13.42 -3.77 3.19
CA PHE A 90 13.40 -5.02 3.93
C PHE A 90 14.22 -5.00 5.21
N LYS A 91 14.75 -3.83 5.62
CA LYS A 91 15.61 -3.71 6.82
C LYS A 91 14.86 -3.96 8.12
N PHE A 92 13.58 -3.61 8.19
CA PHE A 92 12.73 -3.76 9.35
C PHE A 92 11.33 -4.18 8.94
N PRO A 93 10.55 -4.84 9.83
CA PRO A 93 9.13 -5.06 9.61
C PRO A 93 8.41 -3.74 9.34
N SER A 94 7.60 -3.71 8.30
CA SER A 94 6.85 -2.52 7.87
C SER A 94 5.62 -2.92 7.07
N ALA A 95 4.57 -2.12 7.14
CA ALA A 95 3.39 -2.25 6.29
C ALA A 95 3.56 -1.61 4.89
N GLY A 96 4.77 -1.14 4.54
CA GLY A 96 5.07 -0.42 3.31
C GLY A 96 4.78 1.08 3.41
N SER A 97 4.36 1.69 2.30
CA SER A 97 3.97 3.10 2.30
C SER A 97 2.71 3.33 3.12
N VAL A 98 2.76 4.30 4.04
CA VAL A 98 1.68 4.60 4.96
C VAL A 98 0.64 5.54 4.37
N PHE A 99 1.08 6.49 3.55
CA PHE A 99 0.21 7.49 2.94
C PHE A 99 0.21 7.40 1.42
N LYS A 100 -0.95 7.65 0.82
CA LYS A 100 -1.11 7.79 -0.63
C LYS A 100 -0.35 9.01 -1.13
N ASN A 101 0.15 8.95 -2.35
CA ASN A 101 0.68 10.13 -3.03
C ASN A 101 -0.47 10.90 -3.66
N ASN A 102 -0.55 12.19 -3.39
CA ASN A 102 -1.50 13.09 -4.05
C ASN A 102 -0.74 14.00 -5.03
N ARG A 103 -1.08 13.89 -6.32
CA ARG A 103 -0.42 14.68 -7.38
C ARG A 103 -0.58 16.20 -7.21
N SER A 104 -1.69 16.65 -6.59
CA SER A 104 -1.93 18.08 -6.34
C SER A 104 -0.94 18.69 -5.34
N PHE A 105 -0.23 17.88 -4.55
CA PHE A 105 0.80 18.36 -3.63
C PHE A 105 2.13 18.66 -4.31
N GLY A 106 2.29 18.32 -5.61
CA GLY A 106 3.48 18.60 -6.39
C GLY A 106 4.70 17.73 -6.05
N LYS A 107 4.62 16.92 -4.98
CA LYS A 107 5.68 16.01 -4.53
C LYS A 107 5.12 14.79 -3.80
N PRO A 108 5.88 13.67 -3.76
CA PRO A 108 5.47 12.47 -3.02
C PRO A 108 5.33 12.73 -1.51
N SER A 109 4.37 12.03 -0.86
CA SER A 109 4.12 12.14 0.59
C SER A 109 5.38 11.91 1.43
N GLY A 110 6.22 10.94 1.05
CA GLY A 110 7.49 10.68 1.75
C GLY A 110 8.44 11.87 1.74
N LYS A 111 8.48 12.64 0.64
CA LYS A 111 9.30 13.85 0.56
C LYS A 111 8.72 14.98 1.42
N ILE A 112 7.41 15.11 1.47
CA ILE A 112 6.73 16.10 2.33
C ILE A 112 7.05 15.83 3.80
N ILE A 113 6.93 14.58 4.24
CA ILE A 113 7.21 14.14 5.61
C ILE A 113 8.69 14.39 5.97
N ASP A 114 9.60 14.15 5.02
CA ASP A 114 11.03 14.44 5.16
C ASP A 114 11.31 15.94 5.34
N GLU A 115 10.74 16.78 4.49
CA GLU A 115 10.90 18.25 4.57
C GLU A 115 10.30 18.85 5.84
N VAL A 116 9.28 18.21 6.40
CA VAL A 116 8.69 18.58 7.70
C VAL A 116 9.60 18.18 8.88
N GLY A 117 10.62 17.34 8.64
CA GLY A 117 11.63 16.94 9.62
C GLY A 117 11.22 15.76 10.50
N LEU A 118 10.38 14.86 9.99
CA LEU A 118 9.82 13.75 10.78
C LEU A 118 10.55 12.41 10.58
N ARG A 119 11.61 12.33 9.75
CA ARG A 119 12.44 11.11 9.68
C ARG A 119 13.04 10.77 11.04
N GLY A 120 12.96 9.50 11.40
CA GLY A 120 13.47 8.99 12.67
C GLY A 120 12.60 9.31 13.90
N PHE A 121 11.53 10.08 13.74
CA PHE A 121 10.58 10.33 14.84
C PHE A 121 9.85 9.03 15.22
N SER A 122 9.69 8.79 16.52
CA SER A 122 9.13 7.55 17.06
C SER A 122 7.99 7.79 18.03
N VAL A 123 7.07 6.83 18.10
CA VAL A 123 6.08 6.65 19.17
C VAL A 123 6.17 5.19 19.60
N GLY A 124 6.59 4.93 20.83
CA GLY A 124 7.00 3.59 21.23
C GLY A 124 8.07 3.05 20.29
N ASP A 125 7.92 1.80 19.83
CA ASP A 125 8.82 1.18 18.87
C ASP A 125 8.38 1.37 17.39
N ALA A 126 7.31 2.13 17.13
CA ALA A 126 6.95 2.57 15.78
C ALA A 126 7.77 3.82 15.40
N GLN A 127 8.50 3.78 14.29
CA GLN A 127 9.38 4.85 13.87
C GLN A 127 9.18 5.20 12.40
N VAL A 128 9.19 6.50 12.05
CA VAL A 128 9.38 6.93 10.65
C VAL A 128 10.78 6.53 10.23
N ALA A 129 10.88 5.72 9.17
CA ALA A 129 12.18 5.21 8.72
C ALA A 129 13.16 6.37 8.44
N PRO A 130 14.40 6.31 8.96
CA PRO A 130 15.39 7.37 8.74
C PRO A 130 15.76 7.59 7.27
N TRP A 131 15.51 6.60 6.41
CA TRP A 131 15.84 6.63 4.98
C TRP A 131 14.63 6.87 4.07
N HIS A 132 13.37 6.82 4.62
CA HIS A 132 12.17 6.98 3.79
C HIS A 132 10.99 7.54 4.59
N GLY A 133 10.63 8.80 4.39
CA GLY A 133 9.61 9.49 5.17
C GLY A 133 8.19 8.87 5.13
N ASN A 134 7.86 8.08 4.11
CA ASN A 134 6.53 7.42 4.02
C ASN A 134 6.51 5.97 4.53
N PHE A 135 7.57 5.52 5.21
CA PHE A 135 7.63 4.20 5.83
C PHE A 135 7.60 4.34 7.35
N ILE A 136 6.67 3.64 8.00
CA ILE A 136 6.73 3.38 9.44
C ILE A 136 7.26 1.97 9.62
N ILE A 137 8.32 1.85 10.40
CA ILE A 137 9.00 0.60 10.71
C ILE A 137 8.74 0.23 12.17
N ASN A 138 8.74 -1.08 12.43
CA ASN A 138 8.77 -1.60 13.79
C ASN A 138 10.22 -1.87 14.18
N THR A 139 10.75 -1.11 15.15
CA THR A 139 12.12 -1.26 15.64
C THR A 139 12.27 -2.26 16.78
N GLY A 140 11.13 -2.83 17.26
CA GLY A 140 11.12 -3.78 18.37
C GLY A 140 9.74 -4.39 18.57
N SER A 141 8.96 -3.87 19.48
CA SER A 141 7.65 -4.37 19.91
C SER A 141 6.53 -3.34 19.69
N ALA A 142 6.55 -2.61 18.57
CA ALA A 142 5.54 -1.61 18.25
C ALA A 142 4.13 -2.21 18.24
N THR A 143 3.21 -1.54 18.92
CA THR A 143 1.79 -1.88 18.90
C THR A 143 1.06 -1.19 17.76
N ALA A 144 -0.13 -1.69 17.38
CA ALA A 144 -0.99 -1.00 16.40
C ALA A 144 -1.36 0.42 16.88
N MET A 145 -1.49 0.62 18.19
CA MET A 145 -1.75 1.94 18.78
C MET A 145 -0.57 2.90 18.62
N ASP A 146 0.68 2.41 18.71
CA ASP A 146 1.87 3.24 18.47
C ASP A 146 1.91 3.71 17.02
N VAL A 147 1.62 2.80 16.08
CA VAL A 147 1.53 3.14 14.66
C VAL A 147 0.41 4.17 14.42
N LYS A 148 -0.77 3.97 15.01
CA LYS A 148 -1.90 4.91 14.88
C LYS A 148 -1.55 6.31 15.39
N LYS A 149 -0.99 6.40 16.59
CA LYS A 149 -0.54 7.68 17.17
C LYS A 149 0.55 8.36 16.33
N LEU A 150 1.48 7.57 15.78
CA LEU A 150 2.52 8.10 14.90
C LEU A 150 1.92 8.63 13.59
N VAL A 151 0.96 7.94 12.99
CA VAL A 151 0.24 8.39 11.79
C VAL A 151 -0.49 9.71 12.05
N GLU A 152 -1.24 9.80 13.15
CA GLU A 152 -1.94 11.03 13.56
C GLU A 152 -0.97 12.19 13.78
N HIS A 153 0.18 11.93 14.41
CA HIS A 153 1.23 12.92 14.62
C HIS A 153 1.79 13.44 13.29
N ILE A 154 2.06 12.53 12.34
CA ILE A 154 2.55 12.92 10.99
C ILE A 154 1.52 13.77 10.27
N GLN A 155 0.25 13.33 10.22
CA GLN A 155 -0.83 14.06 9.56
C GLN A 155 -0.97 15.48 10.11
N LYS A 156 -1.00 15.62 11.45
CA LYS A 156 -1.10 16.91 12.13
C LYS A 156 0.07 17.84 11.76
N ASN A 157 1.30 17.38 11.89
CA ASN A 157 2.49 18.21 11.62
C ASN A 157 2.59 18.61 10.16
N VAL A 158 2.26 17.70 9.22
CA VAL A 158 2.26 18.03 7.80
C VAL A 158 1.17 19.06 7.49
N GLN A 159 -0.04 18.87 8.02
CA GLN A 159 -1.14 19.81 7.82
C GLN A 159 -0.82 21.20 8.37
N GLU A 160 -0.27 21.29 9.59
CA GLU A 160 0.11 22.57 10.21
C GLU A 160 1.20 23.32 9.44
N LYS A 161 2.19 22.60 8.89
CA LYS A 161 3.34 23.21 8.21
C LYS A 161 3.12 23.47 6.73
N THR A 162 2.25 22.70 6.07
CA THR A 162 2.11 22.75 4.60
C THR A 162 0.68 22.99 4.11
N GLY A 163 -0.32 22.85 4.96
CA GLY A 163 -1.73 22.85 4.60
C GLY A 163 -2.21 21.55 3.93
N PHE A 164 -1.33 20.57 3.69
CA PHE A 164 -1.69 19.32 3.03
C PHE A 164 -2.26 18.31 4.02
N LEU A 165 -3.38 17.69 3.67
CA LEU A 165 -3.97 16.59 4.41
C LEU A 165 -3.54 15.24 3.80
N LEU A 166 -2.68 14.49 4.49
CA LEU A 166 -2.21 13.18 4.06
C LEU A 166 -3.31 12.12 4.24
N GLU A 167 -3.63 11.38 3.18
CA GLU A 167 -4.56 10.26 3.21
C GLU A 167 -3.81 8.94 3.45
N CYS A 168 -4.25 8.13 4.43
CA CYS A 168 -3.67 6.82 4.69
C CYS A 168 -3.89 5.85 3.53
N GLU A 169 -2.85 5.09 3.18
CA GLU A 169 -2.93 3.91 2.32
C GLU A 169 -3.16 2.64 3.17
N ILE A 170 -2.60 2.59 4.37
CA ILE A 170 -2.82 1.50 5.32
C ILE A 170 -4.24 1.57 5.89
N ILE A 171 -4.79 0.39 6.19
CA ILE A 171 -6.12 0.23 6.78
C ILE A 171 -5.92 -0.21 8.23
N PHE A 172 -6.50 0.54 9.17
CA PHE A 172 -6.60 0.10 10.55
C PHE A 172 -7.84 -0.79 10.67
N THR A 173 -7.63 -2.04 11.07
CA THR A 173 -8.74 -2.93 11.46
C THR A 173 -8.99 -2.71 12.93
N ASP A 174 -10.22 -2.35 13.28
CA ASP A 174 -10.63 -2.37 14.68
C ASP A 174 -10.48 -3.82 15.19
N SER A 175 -9.98 -3.98 16.41
CA SER A 175 -10.10 -5.28 17.07
C SER A 175 -11.56 -5.67 16.99
N LEU A 176 -11.85 -6.85 16.42
CA LEU A 176 -13.17 -7.44 16.55
C LEU A 176 -13.49 -7.36 18.03
N SER A 177 -14.48 -6.55 18.41
CA SER A 177 -15.01 -6.56 19.76
C SER A 177 -15.40 -8.00 20.02
N GLU A 178 -14.77 -8.64 21.00
CA GLU A 178 -15.22 -9.92 21.53
C GLU A 178 -16.63 -9.64 22.07
N GLU A 179 -17.65 -10.02 21.29
CA GLU A 179 -19.02 -10.21 21.76
C GLU A 179 -19.19 -11.63 22.27
#